data_4cbcc64c39c662308131bd4e762fe11c
#
_entry.id   4cbcc64c39c662308131bd4e762fe11c
#
_cell.length_a   1.000
_cell.length_b   1.000
_cell.length_c   1.000
_cell.angle_alpha   90.00
_cell.angle_beta   90.00
_cell.angle_gamma   90.00
#
_symmetry.space_group_name_H-M   'P 1'
#
loop_
_entity.id
_entity.type
_entity.pdbx_description
1 polymer ?
#
loop_
_entity_poly.entity_id
_entity_poly.type
_entity_poly.pdbx_seq_one_letter_code
_entity_poly.pdbx_strand_id
1 'polypeptide(L)'
;MSPEIFKGVIPALMTPLDDSRAPDFAALVATAKRLMAHGMSAVVYCGSMGDWPLLSDEQRMEGVERLAQAGIPVIVGTGAQNTPRAAALAAHARGAGARGLMVIPRVLSRGTSPQAQRAHFEAVLAAAPDLPAVIYNSPYYGFETKADLFFALRARHPNLLGFKEFGGAAALRYAAEHITAGNPDVVLMVGVDTQVFHGYVNCNAAGTITGIGNVLPREVLHLVSLSRKAADGDAQARSDAQELERALAVLSSFDEGSDLVLYYKHLMVCEGDAAYSRHVLPSDALTPSQTAYAEQQLRLFKSWYADWPGRGR
;
A
#
# COMPACT_ATOMS: atom_id res chain seq x y z
N MET A 1 9.00 -6.62 -19.23
CA MET A 1 7.81 -6.17 -18.45
C MET A 1 8.00 -4.71 -18.09
N SER A 2 6.91 -3.94 -18.03
CA SER A 2 6.97 -2.53 -17.67
C SER A 2 6.61 -2.32 -16.20
N PRO A 3 7.33 -1.46 -15.44
CA PRO A 3 7.00 -1.13 -14.06
C PRO A 3 5.86 -0.12 -13.91
N GLU A 4 5.18 0.26 -14.98
CA GLU A 4 4.18 1.34 -15.00
C GLU A 4 3.05 1.16 -13.97
N ILE A 5 2.63 -0.09 -13.69
CA ILE A 5 1.59 -0.37 -12.70
C ILE A 5 1.97 0.07 -11.27
N PHE A 6 3.26 0.21 -11.00
CA PHE A 6 3.80 0.60 -9.70
C PHE A 6 4.10 2.10 -9.57
N LYS A 7 3.78 2.89 -10.59
CA LYS A 7 3.98 4.34 -10.59
C LYS A 7 2.71 5.08 -10.14
N GLY A 8 2.89 6.24 -9.55
CA GLY A 8 1.77 7.08 -9.11
C GLY A 8 1.30 6.81 -7.68
N VAL A 9 0.03 7.08 -7.42
CA VAL A 9 -0.58 6.95 -6.09
C VAL A 9 -1.53 5.76 -6.10
N ILE A 10 -1.31 4.82 -5.20
CA ILE A 10 -1.98 3.53 -5.19
C ILE A 10 -2.51 3.25 -3.77
N PRO A 11 -3.83 3.36 -3.53
CA PRO A 11 -4.39 3.06 -2.22
C PRO A 11 -4.32 1.56 -1.92
N ALA A 12 -3.95 1.22 -0.69
CA ALA A 12 -4.10 -0.12 -0.14
C ALA A 12 -5.54 -0.26 0.37
N LEU A 13 -6.39 -0.98 -0.37
CA LEU A 13 -7.80 -1.12 -0.03
C LEU A 13 -8.00 -1.90 1.27
N MET A 14 -8.91 -1.41 2.09
CA MET A 14 -9.50 -2.15 3.19
C MET A 14 -10.66 -3.02 2.69
N THR A 15 -11.02 -4.06 3.45
CA THR A 15 -12.17 -4.90 3.14
C THR A 15 -13.43 -4.39 3.86
N PRO A 16 -14.42 -3.83 3.14
CA PRO A 16 -15.72 -3.49 3.73
C PRO A 16 -16.51 -4.78 4.00
N LEU A 17 -17.38 -4.75 4.98
CA LEU A 17 -18.14 -5.92 5.44
C LEU A 17 -19.63 -5.64 5.49
N ASP A 18 -20.43 -6.63 5.10
CA ASP A 18 -21.87 -6.62 5.21
C ASP A 18 -22.37 -6.88 6.66
N ASP A 19 -23.68 -6.98 6.85
CA ASP A 19 -24.30 -7.18 8.14
C ASP A 19 -23.94 -8.54 8.78
N SER A 20 -23.57 -9.53 7.97
CA SER A 20 -23.09 -10.84 8.42
C SER A 20 -21.58 -10.87 8.72
N ARG A 21 -20.88 -9.77 8.52
CA ARG A 21 -19.41 -9.63 8.54
C ARG A 21 -18.69 -10.40 7.45
N ALA A 22 -19.37 -10.77 6.38
CA ALA A 22 -18.74 -11.24 5.16
C ALA A 22 -18.25 -10.03 4.32
N PRO A 23 -17.21 -10.20 3.48
CA PRO A 23 -16.77 -9.13 2.61
C PRO A 23 -17.87 -8.61 1.69
N ASP A 24 -18.13 -7.31 1.73
CA ASP A 24 -19.01 -6.63 0.77
C ASP A 24 -18.21 -6.23 -0.49
N PHE A 25 -18.18 -7.12 -1.45
CA PHE A 25 -17.45 -6.89 -2.70
C PHE A 25 -18.07 -5.80 -3.58
N ALA A 26 -19.37 -5.51 -3.42
CA ALA A 26 -20.00 -4.40 -4.14
C ALA A 26 -19.48 -3.06 -3.61
N ALA A 27 -19.41 -2.90 -2.30
CA ALA A 27 -18.81 -1.73 -1.65
C ALA A 27 -17.31 -1.62 -1.93
N LEU A 28 -16.56 -2.74 -1.93
CA LEU A 28 -15.14 -2.77 -2.30
C LEU A 28 -14.91 -2.20 -3.71
N VAL A 29 -15.67 -2.67 -4.69
CA VAL A 29 -15.59 -2.18 -6.09
C VAL A 29 -16.02 -0.73 -6.20
N ALA A 30 -17.07 -0.31 -5.48
CA ALA A 30 -17.52 1.07 -5.47
C ALA A 30 -16.43 2.02 -4.93
N THR A 31 -15.77 1.65 -3.82
CA THR A 31 -14.64 2.39 -3.27
C THR A 31 -13.48 2.47 -4.26
N ALA A 32 -13.10 1.35 -4.88
CA ALA A 32 -12.02 1.34 -5.87
C ALA A 32 -12.35 2.27 -7.06
N LYS A 33 -13.58 2.22 -7.61
CA LYS A 33 -14.02 3.13 -8.68
C LYS A 33 -13.96 4.59 -8.27
N ARG A 34 -14.39 4.92 -7.05
CA ARG A 34 -14.29 6.29 -6.51
C ARG A 34 -12.84 6.77 -6.44
N LEU A 35 -11.94 5.93 -5.95
CA LEU A 35 -10.52 6.26 -5.85
C LEU A 35 -9.87 6.44 -7.24
N MET A 36 -10.19 5.57 -8.20
CA MET A 36 -9.75 5.72 -9.59
C MET A 36 -10.28 7.01 -10.23
N ALA A 37 -11.52 7.39 -9.96
CA ALA A 37 -12.12 8.65 -10.44
C ALA A 37 -11.43 9.90 -9.85
N HIS A 38 -10.78 9.80 -8.68
CA HIS A 38 -9.93 10.86 -8.13
C HIS A 38 -8.56 10.96 -8.80
N GLY A 39 -8.14 9.97 -9.60
CA GLY A 39 -6.84 9.95 -10.27
C GLY A 39 -5.82 9.01 -9.66
N MET A 40 -6.24 8.10 -8.78
CA MET A 40 -5.37 7.01 -8.34
C MET A 40 -5.00 6.12 -9.53
N SER A 41 -3.76 5.61 -9.58
CA SER A 41 -3.24 4.89 -10.75
C SER A 41 -3.58 3.39 -10.77
N ALA A 42 -3.79 2.81 -9.61
CA ALA A 42 -4.16 1.41 -9.39
C ALA A 42 -4.66 1.25 -7.95
N VAL A 43 -4.96 0.04 -7.53
CA VAL A 43 -5.24 -0.31 -6.12
C VAL A 43 -4.41 -1.52 -5.69
N VAL A 44 -4.06 -1.61 -4.41
CA VAL A 44 -3.56 -2.85 -3.80
C VAL A 44 -4.71 -3.51 -3.05
N TYR A 45 -4.93 -4.80 -3.23
CA TYR A 45 -5.83 -5.60 -2.41
C TYR A 45 -5.11 -6.80 -1.78
N CYS A 46 -5.59 -7.28 -0.63
CA CYS A 46 -4.94 -8.30 0.20
C CYS A 46 -3.54 -7.90 0.71
N GLY A 47 -3.29 -6.59 0.90
CA GLY A 47 -2.21 -6.09 1.76
C GLY A 47 -2.61 -6.11 3.23
N SER A 48 -1.76 -5.60 4.13
CA SER A 48 -2.04 -5.49 5.58
C SER A 48 -3.34 -4.75 5.87
N MET A 49 -3.59 -3.66 5.12
CA MET A 49 -4.84 -2.87 5.20
C MET A 49 -6.09 -3.68 4.83
N GLY A 50 -5.96 -4.69 3.97
CA GLY A 50 -7.08 -5.49 3.46
C GLY A 50 -7.48 -6.65 4.36
N ASP A 51 -6.98 -6.72 5.59
CA ASP A 51 -7.28 -7.80 6.56
C ASP A 51 -6.92 -9.21 6.05
N TRP A 52 -5.91 -9.34 5.16
CA TRP A 52 -5.59 -10.61 4.51
C TRP A 52 -5.42 -11.80 5.48
N PRO A 53 -4.90 -11.64 6.73
CA PRO A 53 -4.76 -12.75 7.65
C PRO A 53 -6.10 -13.28 8.19
N LEU A 54 -7.14 -12.45 8.15
CA LEU A 54 -8.46 -12.73 8.70
C LEU A 54 -9.47 -13.21 7.65
N LEU A 55 -9.12 -13.12 6.38
CA LEU A 55 -9.95 -13.58 5.26
C LEU A 55 -9.60 -15.02 4.85
N SER A 56 -10.60 -15.79 4.41
CA SER A 56 -10.36 -17.07 3.76
C SER A 56 -9.70 -16.86 2.39
N ASP A 57 -9.13 -17.92 1.81
CA ASP A 57 -8.54 -17.84 0.48
C ASP A 57 -9.61 -17.53 -0.58
N GLU A 58 -10.80 -18.12 -0.45
CA GLU A 58 -11.93 -17.90 -1.34
C GLU A 58 -12.37 -16.44 -1.31
N GLN A 59 -12.49 -15.85 -0.12
CA GLN A 59 -12.83 -14.42 0.04
C GLN A 59 -11.79 -13.50 -0.60
N ARG A 60 -10.50 -13.84 -0.40
CA ARG A 60 -9.39 -13.08 -1.01
C ARG A 60 -9.43 -13.16 -2.53
N MET A 61 -9.60 -14.37 -3.06
CA MET A 61 -9.67 -14.65 -4.50
C MET A 61 -10.88 -13.96 -5.13
N GLU A 62 -12.06 -14.08 -4.52
CA GLU A 62 -13.27 -13.41 -5.02
C GLU A 62 -13.10 -11.88 -5.08
N GLY A 63 -12.54 -11.26 -4.04
CA GLY A 63 -12.30 -9.82 -4.05
C GLY A 63 -11.37 -9.37 -5.19
N VAL A 64 -10.32 -10.14 -5.48
CA VAL A 64 -9.44 -9.89 -6.63
C VAL A 64 -10.20 -10.02 -7.95
N GLU A 65 -11.00 -11.06 -8.13
CA GLU A 65 -11.83 -11.27 -9.33
C GLU A 65 -12.81 -10.12 -9.54
N ARG A 66 -13.54 -9.71 -8.49
CA ARG A 66 -14.52 -8.61 -8.56
C ARG A 66 -13.87 -7.29 -8.98
N LEU A 67 -12.70 -6.99 -8.44
CA LEU A 67 -11.95 -5.78 -8.83
C LEU A 67 -11.49 -5.85 -10.29
N ALA A 68 -10.89 -6.97 -10.70
CA ALA A 68 -10.41 -7.16 -12.07
C ALA A 68 -11.56 -7.13 -13.10
N GLN A 69 -12.68 -7.83 -12.83
CA GLN A 69 -13.90 -7.82 -13.66
C GLN A 69 -14.51 -6.42 -13.80
N ALA A 70 -14.37 -5.59 -12.77
CA ALA A 70 -14.81 -4.19 -12.81
C ALA A 70 -13.85 -3.27 -13.60
N GLY A 71 -12.77 -3.81 -14.19
CA GLY A 71 -11.77 -3.07 -14.95
C GLY A 71 -10.80 -2.27 -14.07
N ILE A 72 -10.74 -2.55 -12.78
CA ILE A 72 -9.83 -1.87 -11.85
C ILE A 72 -8.43 -2.49 -11.98
N PRO A 73 -7.37 -1.69 -12.21
CA PRO A 73 -5.99 -2.19 -12.16
C PRO A 73 -5.63 -2.60 -10.72
N VAL A 74 -5.61 -3.91 -10.44
CA VAL A 74 -5.34 -4.42 -9.09
C VAL A 74 -3.95 -5.04 -8.98
N ILE A 75 -3.23 -4.67 -7.93
CA ILE A 75 -2.00 -5.28 -7.45
C ILE A 75 -2.37 -6.16 -6.27
N VAL A 76 -1.98 -7.43 -6.29
CA VAL A 76 -2.42 -8.41 -5.29
C VAL A 76 -1.33 -8.70 -4.27
N GLY A 77 -1.67 -8.56 -2.99
CA GLY A 77 -0.85 -9.02 -1.88
C GLY A 77 -0.90 -10.54 -1.73
N THR A 78 0.26 -11.19 -1.70
CA THR A 78 0.37 -12.66 -1.65
C THR A 78 0.68 -13.21 -0.26
N GLY A 79 0.35 -12.46 0.79
CA GLY A 79 0.66 -12.83 2.18
C GLY A 79 0.13 -14.22 2.58
N ALA A 80 1.03 -15.07 3.12
CA ALA A 80 0.68 -16.38 3.68
C ALA A 80 1.78 -16.89 4.61
N GLN A 81 1.39 -17.77 5.53
CA GLN A 81 2.32 -18.46 6.43
C GLN A 81 3.07 -19.59 5.74
N ASN A 82 2.50 -20.20 4.71
CA ASN A 82 3.16 -21.24 3.93
C ASN A 82 3.34 -20.86 2.47
N THR A 83 4.44 -21.29 1.90
CA THR A 83 4.85 -20.99 0.53
C THR A 83 3.88 -21.52 -0.54
N PRO A 84 3.36 -22.76 -0.49
CA PRO A 84 2.39 -23.25 -1.46
C PRO A 84 1.13 -22.38 -1.54
N ARG A 85 0.61 -21.91 -0.40
CA ARG A 85 -0.55 -21.02 -0.37
C ARG A 85 -0.25 -19.67 -1.02
N ALA A 86 0.91 -19.07 -0.72
CA ALA A 86 1.32 -17.80 -1.33
C ALA A 86 1.47 -17.94 -2.86
N ALA A 87 2.06 -19.03 -3.32
CA ALA A 87 2.21 -19.33 -4.75
C ALA A 87 0.86 -19.57 -5.43
N ALA A 88 -0.07 -20.26 -4.77
CA ALA A 88 -1.44 -20.45 -5.29
C ALA A 88 -2.19 -19.13 -5.44
N LEU A 89 -2.05 -18.20 -4.48
CA LEU A 89 -2.64 -16.85 -4.56
C LEU A 89 -2.04 -16.04 -5.71
N ALA A 90 -0.73 -16.15 -5.96
CA ALA A 90 -0.08 -15.50 -7.09
C ALA A 90 -0.57 -16.07 -8.43
N ALA A 91 -0.67 -17.39 -8.55
CA ALA A 91 -1.21 -18.06 -9.73
C ALA A 91 -2.68 -17.67 -10.00
N HIS A 92 -3.49 -17.61 -8.95
CA HIS A 92 -4.88 -17.13 -9.03
C HIS A 92 -4.94 -15.68 -9.51
N ALA A 93 -4.15 -14.77 -8.92
CA ALA A 93 -4.10 -13.35 -9.31
C ALA A 93 -3.81 -13.19 -10.81
N ARG A 94 -2.87 -14.00 -11.33
CA ARG A 94 -2.58 -14.07 -12.76
C ARG A 94 -3.80 -14.49 -13.58
N GLY A 95 -4.47 -15.57 -13.19
CA GLY A 95 -5.67 -16.10 -13.87
C GLY A 95 -6.85 -15.14 -13.82
N ALA A 96 -7.01 -14.40 -12.74
CA ALA A 96 -8.07 -13.40 -12.54
C ALA A 96 -7.83 -12.08 -13.30
N GLY A 97 -6.67 -11.89 -13.93
CA GLY A 97 -6.36 -10.68 -14.70
C GLY A 97 -5.83 -9.52 -13.84
N ALA A 98 -5.27 -9.80 -12.68
CA ALA A 98 -4.53 -8.81 -11.90
C ALA A 98 -3.40 -8.19 -12.74
N ARG A 99 -2.97 -6.98 -12.37
CA ARG A 99 -1.96 -6.22 -13.13
C ARG A 99 -0.58 -6.25 -12.49
N GLY A 100 -0.46 -6.73 -11.25
CA GLY A 100 0.80 -6.85 -10.56
C GLY A 100 0.69 -7.63 -9.24
N LEU A 101 1.83 -7.96 -8.67
CA LEU A 101 1.96 -8.60 -7.37
C LEU A 101 2.71 -7.71 -6.38
N MET A 102 2.24 -7.69 -5.15
CA MET A 102 2.99 -7.23 -3.99
C MET A 102 3.36 -8.46 -3.16
N VAL A 103 4.59 -8.93 -3.33
CA VAL A 103 5.07 -10.17 -2.71
C VAL A 103 5.44 -9.90 -1.27
N ILE A 104 4.69 -10.51 -0.36
CA ILE A 104 4.90 -10.39 1.08
C ILE A 104 5.85 -11.49 1.53
N PRO A 105 6.84 -11.19 2.41
CA PRO A 105 7.69 -12.22 3.01
C PRO A 105 6.86 -13.29 3.72
N ARG A 106 7.44 -14.48 3.85
CA ARG A 106 6.81 -15.55 4.64
C ARG A 106 6.67 -15.12 6.11
N VAL A 107 5.45 -15.05 6.60
CA VAL A 107 5.13 -14.58 7.96
C VAL A 107 5.00 -15.77 8.89
N LEU A 108 5.87 -15.85 9.90
CA LEU A 108 5.82 -16.85 10.96
C LEU A 108 5.94 -16.19 12.33
N SER A 109 5.42 -16.83 13.35
CA SER A 109 5.55 -16.40 14.77
C SER A 109 7.02 -16.40 15.26
N ARG A 110 7.91 -17.06 14.55
CA ARG A 110 9.36 -17.04 14.71
C ARG A 110 10.01 -16.61 13.39
N GLY A 111 11.17 -15.99 13.44
CA GLY A 111 11.92 -15.61 12.25
C GLY A 111 12.17 -16.79 11.30
N THR A 112 12.40 -16.48 10.04
CA THR A 112 12.79 -17.44 9.00
C THR A 112 14.23 -17.17 8.56
N SER A 113 14.93 -18.22 8.11
CA SER A 113 16.26 -18.03 7.54
C SER A 113 16.20 -17.28 6.20
N PRO A 114 17.27 -16.56 5.79
CA PRO A 114 17.34 -15.95 4.46
C PRO A 114 17.11 -16.94 3.32
N GLN A 115 17.59 -18.18 3.47
CA GLN A 115 17.36 -19.25 2.48
C GLN A 115 15.89 -19.65 2.38
N ALA A 116 15.18 -19.75 3.51
CA ALA A 116 13.75 -20.05 3.51
C ALA A 116 12.92 -18.92 2.90
N GLN A 117 13.28 -17.66 3.15
CA GLN A 117 12.65 -16.50 2.51
C GLN A 117 12.93 -16.45 1.01
N ARG A 118 14.18 -16.75 0.61
CA ARG A 118 14.54 -16.87 -0.80
C ARG A 118 13.66 -17.89 -1.52
N ALA A 119 13.54 -19.10 -0.98
CA ALA A 119 12.71 -20.16 -1.54
C ALA A 119 11.23 -19.75 -1.62
N HIS A 120 10.73 -19.01 -0.62
CA HIS A 120 9.39 -18.47 -0.64
C HIS A 120 9.18 -17.46 -1.78
N PHE A 121 10.06 -16.47 -1.91
CA PHE A 121 9.99 -15.48 -2.99
C PHE A 121 10.11 -16.13 -4.37
N GLU A 122 11.05 -17.05 -4.56
CA GLU A 122 11.22 -17.79 -5.82
C GLU A 122 9.92 -18.51 -6.23
N ALA A 123 9.28 -19.21 -5.30
CA ALA A 123 8.03 -19.93 -5.57
C ALA A 123 6.88 -19.00 -5.95
N VAL A 124 6.71 -17.87 -5.26
CA VAL A 124 5.66 -16.89 -5.56
C VAL A 124 5.89 -16.22 -6.91
N LEU A 125 7.13 -15.79 -7.20
CA LEU A 125 7.48 -15.14 -8.47
C LEU A 125 7.32 -16.11 -9.66
N ALA A 126 7.72 -17.38 -9.48
CA ALA A 126 7.58 -18.41 -10.50
C ALA A 126 6.12 -18.80 -10.79
N ALA A 127 5.20 -18.64 -9.83
CA ALA A 127 3.79 -18.96 -10.01
C ALA A 127 3.06 -17.97 -10.95
N ALA A 128 3.58 -16.74 -11.11
CA ALA A 128 3.02 -15.73 -12.00
C ALA A 128 4.15 -14.99 -12.75
N PRO A 129 4.89 -15.66 -13.65
CA PRO A 129 6.12 -15.12 -14.24
C PRO A 129 5.87 -13.96 -15.22
N ASP A 130 4.65 -13.78 -15.68
CA ASP A 130 4.20 -12.71 -16.58
C ASP A 130 3.52 -11.53 -15.86
N LEU A 131 3.33 -11.61 -14.53
CA LEU A 131 2.91 -10.47 -13.74
C LEU A 131 4.11 -9.71 -13.17
N PRO A 132 4.18 -8.37 -13.36
CA PRO A 132 5.17 -7.55 -12.68
C PRO A 132 4.98 -7.63 -11.15
N ALA A 133 6.08 -7.69 -10.42
CA ALA A 133 6.06 -7.89 -8.97
C ALA A 133 7.00 -6.92 -8.25
N VAL A 134 6.60 -6.49 -7.06
CA VAL A 134 7.45 -5.80 -6.08
C VAL A 134 7.50 -6.60 -4.79
N ILE A 135 8.64 -6.61 -4.10
CA ILE A 135 8.73 -7.14 -2.74
C ILE A 135 8.22 -6.06 -1.77
N TYR A 136 7.34 -6.47 -0.85
CA TYR A 136 6.94 -5.64 0.27
C TYR A 136 7.93 -5.79 1.42
N ASN A 137 8.76 -4.80 1.59
CA ASN A 137 9.73 -4.73 2.68
C ASN A 137 9.12 -3.93 3.84
N SER A 138 8.89 -4.60 4.96
CA SER A 138 8.28 -4.00 6.14
C SER A 138 8.80 -4.64 7.41
N PRO A 139 9.12 -3.85 8.45
CA PRO A 139 9.56 -4.37 9.74
C PRO A 139 8.50 -5.28 10.40
N TYR A 140 7.21 -5.10 10.09
CA TYR A 140 6.13 -5.91 10.64
C TYR A 140 6.17 -7.39 10.25
N TYR A 141 6.87 -7.72 9.14
CA TYR A 141 6.98 -9.10 8.69
C TYR A 141 8.22 -9.82 9.21
N GLY A 142 9.04 -9.13 10.03
CA GLY A 142 10.19 -9.74 10.68
C GLY A 142 11.30 -10.21 9.73
N PHE A 143 11.29 -9.76 8.48
CA PHE A 143 12.32 -10.04 7.49
C PHE A 143 12.55 -8.84 6.58
N GLU A 144 13.80 -8.42 6.50
CA GLU A 144 14.23 -7.32 5.62
C GLU A 144 15.02 -7.88 4.43
N THR A 145 14.51 -7.65 3.23
CA THR A 145 15.19 -8.02 1.98
C THR A 145 16.26 -6.99 1.65
N LYS A 146 17.51 -7.44 1.58
CA LYS A 146 18.67 -6.62 1.21
C LYS A 146 19.04 -6.79 -0.25
N ALA A 147 19.92 -5.92 -0.76
CA ALA A 147 20.33 -5.86 -2.15
C ALA A 147 20.79 -7.20 -2.73
N ASP A 148 21.62 -7.93 -2.00
CA ASP A 148 22.15 -9.24 -2.45
C ASP A 148 21.03 -10.24 -2.77
N LEU A 149 20.04 -10.33 -1.87
CA LEU A 149 18.90 -11.22 -2.10
C LEU A 149 18.03 -10.72 -3.24
N PHE A 150 17.78 -9.42 -3.30
CA PHE A 150 16.98 -8.83 -4.37
C PHE A 150 17.56 -9.13 -5.75
N PHE A 151 18.85 -8.84 -5.96
CA PHE A 151 19.48 -9.07 -7.26
C PHE A 151 19.61 -10.57 -7.60
N ALA A 152 19.85 -11.42 -6.59
CA ALA A 152 19.85 -12.87 -6.80
C ALA A 152 18.47 -13.40 -7.23
N LEU A 153 17.39 -12.84 -6.70
CA LEU A 153 16.01 -13.16 -7.12
C LEU A 153 15.72 -12.61 -8.53
N ARG A 154 16.04 -11.34 -8.77
CA ARG A 154 15.78 -10.68 -10.05
C ARG A 154 16.50 -11.35 -11.22
N ALA A 155 17.71 -11.84 -11.02
CA ALA A 155 18.48 -12.58 -12.04
C ALA A 155 17.75 -13.84 -12.52
N ARG A 156 16.92 -14.45 -11.68
CA ARG A 156 16.16 -15.68 -11.99
C ARG A 156 14.68 -15.39 -12.33
N HIS A 157 14.17 -14.30 -11.84
CA HIS A 157 12.76 -13.87 -11.97
C HIS A 157 12.70 -12.44 -12.50
N PRO A 158 12.76 -12.24 -13.83
CA PRO A 158 12.76 -10.91 -14.45
C PRO A 158 11.48 -10.10 -14.21
N ASN A 159 10.42 -10.75 -13.72
CA ASN A 159 9.18 -10.10 -13.29
C ASN A 159 9.29 -9.37 -11.95
N LEU A 160 10.36 -9.58 -11.16
CA LEU A 160 10.64 -8.78 -9.97
C LEU A 160 11.20 -7.41 -10.39
N LEU A 161 10.40 -6.35 -10.22
CA LEU A 161 10.70 -5.02 -10.74
C LEU A 161 10.99 -3.97 -9.66
N GLY A 162 10.92 -4.31 -8.38
CA GLY A 162 11.23 -3.32 -7.35
C GLY A 162 10.76 -3.64 -5.94
N PHE A 163 10.68 -2.58 -5.15
CA PHE A 163 10.30 -2.62 -3.74
C PHE A 163 9.14 -1.68 -3.42
N LYS A 164 8.26 -2.15 -2.52
CA LYS A 164 7.51 -1.29 -1.61
C LYS A 164 8.25 -1.24 -0.28
N GLU A 165 8.75 -0.07 0.12
CA GLU A 165 9.52 0.09 1.36
C GLU A 165 8.68 0.77 2.44
N PHE A 166 8.54 0.11 3.60
CA PHE A 166 7.78 0.59 4.76
C PHE A 166 8.67 0.86 6.00
N GLY A 167 9.96 0.68 5.90
CA GLY A 167 10.88 0.81 7.03
C GLY A 167 11.29 2.25 7.40
N GLY A 168 10.60 3.27 6.90
CA GLY A 168 10.89 4.67 7.15
C GLY A 168 12.06 5.23 6.33
N ALA A 169 12.53 6.44 6.67
CA ALA A 169 13.53 7.19 5.88
C ALA A 169 14.84 6.44 5.66
N ALA A 170 15.35 5.72 6.67
CA ALA A 170 16.61 4.98 6.56
C ALA A 170 16.49 3.80 5.59
N ALA A 171 15.38 3.09 5.59
CA ALA A 171 15.14 1.96 4.70
C ALA A 171 14.88 2.42 3.26
N LEU A 172 14.14 3.51 3.05
CA LEU A 172 13.97 4.15 1.75
C LEU A 172 15.32 4.58 1.16
N ARG A 173 16.18 5.21 1.97
CA ARG A 173 17.53 5.59 1.54
C ARG A 173 18.36 4.36 1.18
N TYR A 174 18.32 3.30 1.99
CA TYR A 174 19.04 2.06 1.68
C TYR A 174 18.60 1.46 0.34
N ALA A 175 17.29 1.36 0.10
CA ALA A 175 16.75 0.86 -1.16
C ALA A 175 17.18 1.73 -2.35
N ALA A 176 17.14 3.05 -2.20
CA ALA A 176 17.61 3.98 -3.23
C ALA A 176 19.10 3.82 -3.52
N GLU A 177 19.94 3.83 -2.48
CA GLU A 177 21.41 3.77 -2.59
C GLU A 177 21.92 2.44 -3.14
N HIS A 178 21.35 1.32 -2.69
CA HIS A 178 21.91 0.00 -2.98
C HIS A 178 21.15 -0.80 -4.05
N ILE A 179 19.94 -0.39 -4.44
CA ILE A 179 19.08 -1.21 -5.30
C ILE A 179 18.57 -0.45 -6.52
N THR A 180 17.98 0.74 -6.34
CA THR A 180 17.27 1.40 -7.44
C THR A 180 18.09 2.47 -8.16
N ALA A 181 19.04 3.13 -7.50
CA ALA A 181 19.90 4.12 -8.15
C ALA A 181 20.71 3.49 -9.30
N GLY A 182 20.66 4.10 -10.48
CA GLY A 182 21.33 3.60 -11.68
C GLY A 182 20.64 2.39 -12.34
N ASN A 183 19.51 1.91 -11.83
CA ASN A 183 18.71 0.81 -12.38
C ASN A 183 17.34 1.31 -12.85
N PRO A 184 17.18 1.86 -14.05
CA PRO A 184 15.94 2.49 -14.51
C PRO A 184 14.74 1.52 -14.60
N ASP A 185 15.03 0.21 -14.67
CA ASP A 185 14.01 -0.85 -14.72
C ASP A 185 13.58 -1.35 -13.34
N VAL A 186 14.11 -0.74 -12.27
CA VAL A 186 13.79 -1.10 -10.88
C VAL A 186 13.13 0.08 -10.19
N VAL A 187 11.93 -0.14 -9.66
CA VAL A 187 11.14 0.91 -9.00
C VAL A 187 11.22 0.82 -7.49
N LEU A 188 11.27 2.00 -6.87
CA LEU A 188 11.03 2.18 -5.45
C LEU A 188 9.64 2.76 -5.24
N MET A 189 8.87 2.17 -4.33
CA MET A 189 7.59 2.68 -3.89
C MET A 189 7.64 3.04 -2.41
N VAL A 190 7.18 4.23 -2.07
CA VAL A 190 6.97 4.62 -0.68
C VAL A 190 5.80 3.81 -0.12
N GLY A 191 6.03 3.10 0.96
CA GLY A 191 5.00 2.26 1.59
C GLY A 191 4.43 2.85 2.87
N VAL A 192 4.97 3.95 3.36
CA VAL A 192 4.59 4.62 4.60
C VAL A 192 4.24 6.09 4.34
N ASP A 193 3.02 6.48 4.72
CA ASP A 193 2.46 7.79 4.35
C ASP A 193 3.19 8.99 4.99
N THR A 194 3.98 8.79 6.04
CA THR A 194 4.78 9.82 6.69
C THR A 194 6.10 10.15 5.98
N GLN A 195 6.42 9.46 4.87
CA GLN A 195 7.70 9.56 4.16
C GLN A 195 7.54 9.84 2.66
N VAL A 196 6.42 10.37 2.22
CA VAL A 196 6.15 10.61 0.79
C VAL A 196 7.13 11.64 0.23
N PHE A 197 7.31 12.78 0.90
CA PHE A 197 8.27 13.80 0.49
C PHE A 197 9.69 13.24 0.42
N HIS A 198 10.15 12.54 1.47
CA HIS A 198 11.48 11.94 1.49
C HIS A 198 11.67 10.93 0.36
N GLY A 199 10.69 10.07 0.13
CA GLY A 199 10.74 9.06 -0.91
C GLY A 199 10.87 9.65 -2.31
N TYR A 200 10.05 10.63 -2.66
CA TYR A 200 10.10 11.24 -4.00
C TYR A 200 11.32 12.14 -4.20
N VAL A 201 11.60 13.02 -3.23
CA VAL A 201 12.62 14.06 -3.39
C VAL A 201 14.04 13.54 -3.17
N ASN A 202 14.23 12.66 -2.19
CA ASN A 202 15.56 12.21 -1.80
C ASN A 202 15.90 10.80 -2.28
N CYS A 203 14.89 9.97 -2.60
CA CYS A 203 15.09 8.57 -2.95
C CYS A 203 14.59 8.22 -4.35
N ASN A 204 14.13 9.21 -5.13
CA ASN A 204 13.63 9.02 -6.50
C ASN A 204 12.55 7.92 -6.61
N ALA A 205 11.64 7.88 -5.64
CA ALA A 205 10.53 6.94 -5.67
C ALA A 205 9.60 7.21 -6.86
N ALA A 206 9.16 6.15 -7.52
CA ALA A 206 8.27 6.23 -8.69
C ALA A 206 6.79 6.19 -8.32
N GLY A 207 6.46 5.62 -7.16
CA GLY A 207 5.09 5.47 -6.69
C GLY A 207 4.99 5.48 -5.17
N THR A 208 3.75 5.58 -4.68
CA THR A 208 3.42 5.39 -3.26
C THR A 208 2.23 4.46 -3.10
N ILE A 209 2.31 3.57 -2.12
CA ILE A 209 1.16 2.78 -1.66
C ILE A 209 0.71 3.39 -0.34
N THR A 210 -0.52 3.90 -0.30
CA THR A 210 -1.03 4.76 0.75
C THR A 210 -2.19 4.13 1.51
N GLY A 211 -2.21 4.30 2.83
CA GLY A 211 -3.34 3.99 3.71
C GLY A 211 -4.32 5.15 3.78
N ILE A 212 -3.83 6.34 4.16
CA ILE A 212 -4.65 7.55 4.32
C ILE A 212 -5.29 8.01 2.99
N GLY A 213 -4.72 7.65 1.84
CA GLY A 213 -5.30 7.93 0.53
C GLY A 213 -6.66 7.28 0.25
N ASN A 214 -7.09 6.28 1.04
CA ASN A 214 -8.46 5.78 1.01
C ASN A 214 -9.46 6.83 1.51
N VAL A 215 -9.06 7.60 2.52
CA VAL A 215 -9.88 8.59 3.24
C VAL A 215 -9.76 9.97 2.59
N LEU A 216 -8.53 10.40 2.29
CA LEU A 216 -8.17 11.73 1.80
C LEU A 216 -7.44 11.65 0.43
N PRO A 217 -8.12 11.14 -0.62
CA PRO A 217 -7.49 10.88 -1.91
C PRO A 217 -6.93 12.13 -2.58
N ARG A 218 -7.63 13.26 -2.49
CA ARG A 218 -7.21 14.52 -3.13
C ARG A 218 -5.96 15.10 -2.48
N GLU A 219 -5.90 15.05 -1.17
CA GLU A 219 -4.80 15.59 -0.36
C GLU A 219 -3.51 14.78 -0.58
N VAL A 220 -3.62 13.46 -0.65
CA VAL A 220 -2.48 12.59 -0.94
C VAL A 220 -2.00 12.74 -2.39
N LEU A 221 -2.91 12.83 -3.36
CA LEU A 221 -2.56 13.13 -4.75
C LEU A 221 -1.86 14.48 -4.87
N HIS A 222 -2.32 15.48 -4.12
CA HIS A 222 -1.69 16.80 -4.07
C HIS A 222 -0.28 16.73 -3.46
N LEU A 223 -0.11 16.04 -2.33
CA LEU A 223 1.21 15.84 -1.70
C LEU A 223 2.19 15.19 -2.67
N VAL A 224 1.77 14.15 -3.37
CA VAL A 224 2.63 13.47 -4.37
C VAL A 224 2.94 14.39 -5.56
N SER A 225 1.97 15.17 -6.03
CA SER A 225 2.19 16.15 -7.12
C SER A 225 3.23 17.20 -6.72
N LEU A 226 3.09 17.79 -5.52
CA LEU A 226 4.04 18.75 -4.98
C LEU A 226 5.43 18.13 -4.78
N SER A 227 5.50 16.89 -4.25
CA SER A 227 6.76 16.19 -4.05
C SER A 227 7.50 15.91 -5.36
N ARG A 228 6.78 15.60 -6.45
CA ARG A 228 7.37 15.45 -7.79
C ARG A 228 7.92 16.76 -8.33
N LYS A 229 7.12 17.84 -8.27
CA LYS A 229 7.60 19.18 -8.66
C LYS A 229 8.85 19.60 -7.87
N ALA A 230 8.86 19.29 -6.54
CA ALA A 230 10.00 19.54 -5.68
C ALA A 230 11.25 18.72 -6.07
N ALA A 231 11.08 17.48 -6.51
CA ALA A 231 12.17 16.66 -7.03
C ALA A 231 12.73 17.22 -8.35
N ASP A 232 11.88 17.86 -9.17
CA ASP A 232 12.26 18.55 -10.41
C ASP A 232 12.87 19.95 -10.16
N GLY A 233 13.02 20.38 -8.89
CA GLY A 233 13.70 21.61 -8.50
C GLY A 233 12.79 22.78 -8.15
N ASP A 234 11.47 22.61 -8.11
CA ASP A 234 10.54 23.68 -7.70
C ASP A 234 10.64 23.92 -6.19
N ALA A 235 11.20 25.08 -5.83
CA ALA A 235 11.40 25.47 -4.44
C ALA A 235 10.11 25.76 -3.66
N GLN A 236 9.09 26.31 -4.36
CA GLN A 236 7.79 26.55 -3.71
C GLN A 236 7.05 25.22 -3.47
N ALA A 237 7.03 24.33 -4.46
CA ALA A 237 6.46 23.01 -4.29
C ALA A 237 7.18 22.20 -3.19
N ARG A 238 8.48 22.38 -3.03
CA ARG A 238 9.24 21.76 -1.92
C ARG A 238 8.75 22.23 -0.56
N SER A 239 8.55 23.54 -0.38
CA SER A 239 8.01 24.09 0.87
C SER A 239 6.59 23.60 1.13
N ASP A 240 5.74 23.66 0.12
CA ASP A 240 4.35 23.26 0.21
C ASP A 240 4.18 21.75 0.49
N ALA A 241 4.99 20.90 -0.14
CA ALA A 241 4.98 19.46 0.12
C ALA A 241 5.37 19.13 1.56
N GLN A 242 6.40 19.78 2.09
CA GLN A 242 6.83 19.59 3.49
C GLN A 242 5.77 20.06 4.48
N GLU A 243 5.08 21.17 4.18
CA GLU A 243 4.03 21.70 5.03
C GLU A 243 2.80 20.77 5.04
N LEU A 244 2.37 20.30 3.87
CA LEU A 244 1.24 19.36 3.73
C LEU A 244 1.54 18.03 4.40
N GLU A 245 2.74 17.45 4.22
CA GLU A 245 3.13 16.19 4.87
C GLU A 245 3.11 16.33 6.39
N ARG A 246 3.63 17.44 6.96
CA ARG A 246 3.56 17.70 8.40
C ARG A 246 2.13 17.83 8.91
N ALA A 247 1.26 18.49 8.15
CA ALA A 247 -0.15 18.64 8.54
C ALA A 247 -0.90 17.29 8.50
N LEU A 248 -0.56 16.41 7.55
CA LEU A 248 -1.11 15.05 7.47
C LEU A 248 -0.51 14.10 8.51
N ALA A 249 0.64 14.41 9.10
CA ALA A 249 1.49 13.45 9.82
C ALA A 249 0.75 12.61 10.87
N VAL A 250 -0.19 13.19 11.63
CA VAL A 250 -0.94 12.43 12.65
C VAL A 250 -1.84 11.39 12.00
N LEU A 251 -2.58 11.75 10.93
CA LEU A 251 -3.47 10.84 10.22
C LEU A 251 -2.67 9.78 9.45
N SER A 252 -1.54 10.17 8.87
CA SER A 252 -0.63 9.27 8.15
C SER A 252 0.03 8.26 9.10
N SER A 253 0.37 8.66 10.33
CA SER A 253 1.05 7.77 11.29
C SER A 253 0.17 6.66 11.85
N PHE A 254 -1.15 6.68 11.61
CA PHE A 254 -2.02 5.57 11.99
C PHE A 254 -1.65 4.27 11.28
N ASP A 255 -0.98 4.31 10.10
CA ASP A 255 -0.53 3.11 9.40
C ASP A 255 0.72 2.47 10.03
N GLU A 256 1.43 3.20 10.91
CA GLU A 256 2.59 2.71 11.63
C GLU A 256 2.22 2.00 12.96
N GLY A 257 0.94 2.04 13.34
CA GLY A 257 0.42 1.44 14.56
C GLY A 257 -0.22 0.06 14.36
N SER A 258 -0.45 -0.64 15.48
CA SER A 258 -1.13 -1.94 15.49
C SER A 258 -2.59 -1.86 15.07
N ASP A 259 -3.25 -0.71 15.29
CA ASP A 259 -4.69 -0.50 15.07
C ASP A 259 -4.98 0.18 13.72
N LEU A 260 -4.03 0.11 12.77
CA LEU A 260 -4.10 0.84 11.50
C LEU A 260 -5.42 0.67 10.76
N VAL A 261 -5.94 -0.57 10.65
CA VAL A 261 -7.18 -0.86 9.93
C VAL A 261 -8.39 -0.29 10.66
N LEU A 262 -8.38 -0.33 12.01
CA LEU A 262 -9.47 0.21 12.83
C LEU A 262 -9.57 1.73 12.65
N TYR A 263 -8.45 2.43 12.70
CA TYR A 263 -8.41 3.87 12.48
C TYR A 263 -8.90 4.26 11.10
N TYR A 264 -8.38 3.63 10.05
CA TYR A 264 -8.75 4.05 8.70
C TYR A 264 -10.17 3.67 8.31
N LYS A 265 -10.69 2.52 8.76
CA LYS A 265 -12.12 2.21 8.61
C LYS A 265 -12.98 3.24 9.33
N HIS A 266 -12.62 3.63 10.56
CA HIS A 266 -13.34 4.68 11.28
C HIS A 266 -13.33 6.02 10.54
N LEU A 267 -12.18 6.44 10.01
CA LEU A 267 -12.06 7.67 9.21
C LEU A 267 -12.88 7.59 7.91
N MET A 268 -12.99 6.42 7.26
CA MET A 268 -13.88 6.22 6.11
C MET A 268 -15.36 6.46 6.50
N VAL A 269 -15.77 5.97 7.66
CA VAL A 269 -17.12 6.23 8.20
C VAL A 269 -17.34 7.73 8.45
N CYS A 270 -16.35 8.43 9.01
CA CYS A 270 -16.41 9.88 9.21
C CYS A 270 -16.57 10.65 7.89
N GLU A 271 -16.01 10.13 6.79
CA GLU A 271 -16.16 10.68 5.44
C GLU A 271 -17.44 10.20 4.71
N GLY A 272 -18.32 9.48 5.41
CA GLY A 272 -19.64 9.08 4.91
C GLY A 272 -19.73 7.69 4.29
N ASP A 273 -18.67 6.90 4.35
CA ASP A 273 -18.65 5.52 3.80
C ASP A 273 -19.00 4.48 4.88
N ALA A 274 -20.31 4.28 5.12
CA ALA A 274 -20.83 3.42 6.17
C ALA A 274 -20.46 1.92 5.98
N ALA A 275 -20.06 1.49 4.78
CA ALA A 275 -19.65 0.12 4.52
C ALA A 275 -18.42 -0.32 5.34
N TYR A 276 -17.66 0.66 5.86
CA TYR A 276 -16.47 0.42 6.68
C TYR A 276 -16.74 0.40 8.19
N SER A 277 -18.00 0.44 8.62
CA SER A 277 -18.37 0.48 10.05
C SER A 277 -18.12 -0.84 10.82
N ARG A 278 -17.76 -1.91 10.12
CA ARG A 278 -17.57 -3.25 10.71
C ARG A 278 -16.16 -3.78 10.55
N HIS A 279 -15.75 -4.61 11.52
CA HIS A 279 -14.48 -5.35 11.50
C HIS A 279 -14.75 -6.86 11.41
N VAL A 280 -13.78 -7.62 10.89
CA VAL A 280 -13.89 -9.08 10.73
C VAL A 280 -14.16 -9.73 12.08
N LEU A 281 -13.39 -9.35 13.10
CA LEU A 281 -13.63 -9.80 14.48
C LEU A 281 -14.49 -8.75 15.21
N PRO A 282 -15.61 -9.15 15.83
CA PRO A 282 -16.48 -8.23 16.58
C PRO A 282 -15.80 -7.53 17.76
N SER A 283 -14.73 -8.14 18.29
CA SER A 283 -13.94 -7.58 19.39
C SER A 283 -13.00 -6.46 18.98
N ASP A 284 -12.71 -6.35 17.68
CA ASP A 284 -11.78 -5.36 17.16
C ASP A 284 -12.50 -4.01 17.07
N ALA A 285 -12.14 -3.09 17.96
CA ALA A 285 -12.75 -1.77 18.04
C ALA A 285 -11.76 -0.76 18.62
N LEU A 286 -11.85 0.46 18.14
CA LEU A 286 -11.18 1.59 18.79
C LEU A 286 -11.81 1.86 20.16
N THR A 287 -11.01 2.25 21.12
CA THR A 287 -11.51 2.79 22.39
C THR A 287 -12.20 4.14 22.14
N PRO A 288 -13.10 4.58 23.04
CA PRO A 288 -13.73 5.91 22.93
C PRO A 288 -12.71 7.05 22.82
N SER A 289 -11.57 6.94 23.49
CA SER A 289 -10.48 7.93 23.41
C SER A 289 -9.80 7.94 22.04
N GLN A 290 -9.52 6.78 21.46
CA GLN A 290 -8.95 6.66 20.11
C GLN A 290 -9.91 7.19 19.05
N THR A 291 -11.19 6.87 19.15
CA THR A 291 -12.25 7.38 18.27
C THR A 291 -12.30 8.90 18.31
N ALA A 292 -12.44 9.49 19.50
CA ALA A 292 -12.50 10.94 19.66
C ALA A 292 -11.23 11.63 19.16
N TYR A 293 -10.05 11.04 19.36
CA TYR A 293 -8.78 11.55 18.88
C TYR A 293 -8.72 11.55 17.34
N ALA A 294 -9.06 10.44 16.70
CA ALA A 294 -9.06 10.33 15.24
C ALA A 294 -9.99 11.34 14.59
N GLU A 295 -11.23 11.49 15.10
CA GLU A 295 -12.18 12.48 14.64
C GLU A 295 -11.70 13.91 14.82
N GLN A 296 -11.07 14.21 15.96
CA GLN A 296 -10.50 15.53 16.20
C GLN A 296 -9.37 15.85 15.21
N GLN A 297 -8.46 14.91 14.97
CA GLN A 297 -7.36 15.10 14.03
C GLN A 297 -7.86 15.28 12.60
N LEU A 298 -8.86 14.51 12.17
CA LEU A 298 -9.48 14.67 10.86
C LEU A 298 -10.10 16.07 10.70
N ARG A 299 -10.86 16.54 11.69
CA ARG A 299 -11.45 17.88 11.67
C ARG A 299 -10.39 18.99 11.62
N LEU A 300 -9.35 18.87 12.45
CA LEU A 300 -8.24 19.84 12.48
C LEU A 300 -7.52 19.91 11.14
N PHE A 301 -7.19 18.76 10.56
CA PHE A 301 -6.56 18.70 9.25
C PHE A 301 -7.44 19.33 8.17
N LYS A 302 -8.72 18.95 8.10
CA LYS A 302 -9.65 19.46 7.07
C LYS A 302 -9.85 20.98 7.18
N SER A 303 -9.96 21.51 8.40
CA SER A 303 -10.02 22.96 8.63
C SER A 303 -8.75 23.66 8.16
N TRP A 304 -7.59 23.15 8.56
CA TRP A 304 -6.31 23.69 8.13
C TRP A 304 -6.17 23.67 6.60
N TYR A 305 -6.47 22.52 5.98
CA TYR A 305 -6.33 22.35 4.52
C TYR A 305 -7.27 23.26 3.72
N ALA A 306 -8.47 23.53 4.25
CA ALA A 306 -9.42 24.42 3.60
C ALA A 306 -8.87 25.86 3.46
N ASP A 307 -8.14 26.34 4.46
CA ASP A 307 -7.59 27.69 4.53
C ASP A 307 -6.13 27.79 4.06
N TRP A 308 -5.52 26.64 3.75
CA TRP A 308 -4.10 26.60 3.40
C TRP A 308 -3.82 27.21 2.01
N PRO A 309 -2.92 28.21 1.90
CA PRO A 309 -2.62 28.88 0.61
C PRO A 309 -2.02 27.93 -0.45
N GLY A 310 -1.37 26.84 -0.02
CA GLY A 310 -0.80 25.82 -0.93
C GLY A 310 -1.85 24.95 -1.62
N ARG A 311 -3.10 24.95 -1.15
CA ARG A 311 -4.18 24.09 -1.68
C ARG A 311 -4.47 24.29 -3.17
N GLY A 312 -4.25 25.47 -3.70
CA GLY A 312 -4.52 25.84 -5.10
C GLY A 312 -3.30 25.77 -6.02
N ARG A 313 -2.15 25.30 -5.54
CA ARG A 313 -0.88 25.24 -6.26
C ARG A 313 -0.51 23.79 -6.59
#